data_77959bdff550e3d4476652b5074a63a1
#
_entry.id   77959bdff550e3d4476652b5074a63a1
#
_cell.length_a   1.000
_cell.length_b   1.000
_cell.length_c   1.000
_cell.angle_alpha   90.00
_cell.angle_beta   90.00
_cell.angle_gamma   90.00
#
_symmetry.space_group_name_H-M   'P 1'
#
loop_
_entity.id
_entity.type
_entity.pdbx_description
1 polymer ?
#
loop_
_entity_poly.entity_id
_entity_poly.type
_entity_poly.pdbx_seq_one_letter_code
_entity_poly.pdbx_strand_id
1 'polypeptide(L)'
;MWNEPERAQALGKERSSLEAIVDTLDQMSQGLEDVAGLLDLAVEADDEETFNEAVAELDTLEEKLAQLEFRRMFSGEYDSADCYLDIQAGSGGTEAQDWASMLMRMYLRWAEARGFKTEIIEESEGEVAGIKSVTIKIIGDYAYGWLRTETGVHRLVRKSPFDSGGRRHTSFSSAFVYPEVEDDIDIEINPADLRIRSEE
;
A
#
# COMPACT_ATOMS: atom_id res chain seq x y z
N MET A 1 -22.50 1.64 26.76
CA MET A 1 -21.99 2.43 25.62
C MET A 1 -21.16 3.63 26.07
N TRP A 2 -21.65 4.50 26.94
CA TRP A 2 -20.90 5.69 27.37
C TRP A 2 -19.75 5.47 28.37
N ASN A 3 -19.61 4.25 28.90
CA ASN A 3 -18.56 3.90 29.87
C ASN A 3 -17.32 3.21 29.26
N GLU A 4 -17.32 3.00 27.93
CA GLU A 4 -16.22 2.35 27.22
C GLU A 4 -15.89 3.17 25.96
N PRO A 5 -15.12 4.25 26.11
CA PRO A 5 -14.84 5.17 25.00
C PRO A 5 -14.08 4.47 23.85
N GLU A 6 -13.17 3.57 24.13
CA GLU A 6 -12.40 2.81 23.14
C GLU A 6 -13.31 1.94 22.26
N ARG A 7 -14.24 1.21 22.89
CA ARG A 7 -15.22 0.39 22.17
C ARG A 7 -16.17 1.23 21.33
N ALA A 8 -16.54 2.42 21.81
CA ALA A 8 -17.37 3.34 21.05
C ALA A 8 -16.63 3.90 19.83
N GLN A 9 -15.33 4.16 19.96
CA GLN A 9 -14.48 4.60 18.87
C GLN A 9 -14.25 3.50 17.83
N ALA A 10 -13.99 2.26 18.26
CA ALA A 10 -13.85 1.10 17.37
C ALA A 10 -15.12 0.85 16.55
N LEU A 11 -16.29 0.84 17.21
CA LEU A 11 -17.58 0.70 16.55
C LEU A 11 -17.88 1.87 15.61
N GLY A 12 -17.45 3.09 15.95
CA GLY A 12 -17.57 4.26 15.09
C GLY A 12 -16.74 4.14 13.82
N LYS A 13 -15.51 3.64 13.93
CA LYS A 13 -14.60 3.38 12.80
C LYS A 13 -15.17 2.27 11.89
N GLU A 14 -15.61 1.16 12.49
CA GLU A 14 -16.24 0.04 11.75
C GLU A 14 -17.50 0.51 11.00
N ARG A 15 -18.38 1.24 11.68
CA ARG A 15 -19.57 1.82 11.05
C ARG A 15 -19.21 2.71 9.87
N SER A 16 -18.27 3.63 10.03
CA SER A 16 -17.85 4.54 8.96
C SER A 16 -17.27 3.79 7.76
N SER A 17 -16.51 2.72 8.01
CA SER A 17 -15.96 1.86 6.94
C SER A 17 -17.07 1.12 6.18
N LEU A 18 -18.07 0.59 6.89
CA LEU A 18 -19.20 -0.10 6.27
C LEU A 18 -20.12 0.87 5.52
N GLU A 19 -20.41 2.05 6.08
CA GLU A 19 -21.19 3.10 5.42
C GLU A 19 -20.51 3.52 4.10
N ALA A 20 -19.19 3.72 4.09
CA ALA A 20 -18.46 4.07 2.86
C ALA A 20 -18.58 3.00 1.76
N ILE A 21 -18.60 1.71 2.12
CA ILE A 21 -18.80 0.62 1.17
C ILE A 21 -20.23 0.65 0.61
N VAL A 22 -21.22 0.76 1.48
CA VAL A 22 -22.65 0.81 1.10
C VAL A 22 -22.91 2.01 0.19
N ASP A 23 -22.47 3.19 0.59
CA ASP A 23 -22.64 4.43 -0.20
C ASP A 23 -21.99 4.28 -1.59
N THR A 24 -20.82 3.64 -1.67
CA THR A 24 -20.15 3.40 -2.96
C THR A 24 -20.95 2.46 -3.85
N LEU A 25 -21.51 1.37 -3.28
CA LEU A 25 -22.34 0.42 -4.02
C LEU A 25 -23.64 1.06 -4.49
N ASP A 26 -24.29 1.88 -3.65
CA ASP A 26 -25.51 2.59 -3.99
C ASP A 26 -25.27 3.62 -5.10
N GLN A 27 -24.16 4.38 -5.02
CA GLN A 27 -23.75 5.31 -6.08
C GLN A 27 -23.47 4.60 -7.40
N MET A 28 -22.85 3.43 -7.37
CA MET A 28 -22.60 2.65 -8.58
C MET A 28 -23.88 2.10 -9.19
N SER A 29 -24.80 1.61 -8.35
CA SER A 29 -26.11 1.11 -8.79
C SER A 29 -26.93 2.23 -9.45
N GLN A 30 -26.98 3.40 -8.81
CA GLN A 30 -27.65 4.56 -9.36
C GLN A 30 -27.00 5.03 -10.66
N GLY A 31 -25.66 5.14 -10.70
CA GLY A 31 -24.94 5.53 -11.91
C GLY A 31 -25.20 4.60 -13.08
N LEU A 32 -25.33 3.30 -12.82
CA LEU A 32 -25.65 2.31 -13.86
C LEU A 32 -27.07 2.48 -14.40
N GLU A 33 -28.05 2.78 -13.53
CA GLU A 33 -29.41 3.09 -13.94
C GLU A 33 -29.48 4.39 -14.75
N ASP A 34 -28.75 5.43 -14.32
CA ASP A 34 -28.67 6.71 -15.01
C ASP A 34 -28.05 6.58 -16.40
N VAL A 35 -26.92 5.85 -16.52
CA VAL A 35 -26.27 5.56 -17.81
C VAL A 35 -27.17 4.77 -18.73
N ALA A 36 -27.89 3.76 -18.22
CA ALA A 36 -28.85 3.00 -19.03
C ALA A 36 -29.96 3.90 -19.58
N GLY A 37 -30.51 4.81 -18.75
CA GLY A 37 -31.50 5.78 -19.17
C GLY A 37 -30.98 6.78 -20.21
N LEU A 38 -29.73 7.25 -20.06
CA LEU A 38 -29.08 8.13 -21.03
C LEU A 38 -28.86 7.45 -22.38
N LEU A 39 -28.44 6.17 -22.37
CA LEU A 39 -28.25 5.39 -23.60
C LEU A 39 -29.57 5.18 -24.37
N ASP A 40 -30.65 4.88 -23.65
CA ASP A 40 -31.97 4.72 -24.28
C ASP A 40 -32.44 6.03 -24.94
N LEU A 41 -32.28 7.17 -24.24
CA LEU A 41 -32.61 8.50 -24.76
C LEU A 41 -31.74 8.89 -25.96
N ALA A 42 -30.44 8.64 -25.90
CA ALA A 42 -29.50 8.93 -26.99
C ALA A 42 -29.84 8.15 -28.26
N VAL A 43 -30.23 6.87 -28.10
CA VAL A 43 -30.65 6.03 -29.22
C VAL A 43 -31.98 6.51 -29.82
N GLU A 44 -32.97 6.90 -28.99
CA GLU A 44 -34.26 7.41 -29.48
C GLU A 44 -34.10 8.76 -30.19
N ALA A 45 -33.17 9.61 -29.75
CA ALA A 45 -32.93 10.93 -30.33
C ALA A 45 -31.92 10.95 -31.48
N ASP A 46 -31.27 9.81 -31.76
CA ASP A 46 -30.13 9.70 -32.71
C ASP A 46 -29.00 10.70 -32.36
N ASP A 47 -28.73 10.86 -31.05
CA ASP A 47 -27.77 11.80 -30.48
C ASP A 47 -26.44 11.09 -30.15
N GLU A 48 -25.48 11.23 -31.05
CA GLU A 48 -24.16 10.59 -30.92
C GLU A 48 -23.32 11.22 -29.78
N GLU A 49 -23.53 12.49 -29.44
CA GLU A 49 -22.79 13.19 -28.39
C GLU A 49 -23.20 12.63 -27.01
N THR A 50 -24.50 12.57 -26.74
CA THR A 50 -25.04 11.96 -25.50
C THR A 50 -24.69 10.47 -25.39
N PHE A 51 -24.65 9.75 -26.51
CA PHE A 51 -24.23 8.34 -26.50
C PHE A 51 -22.77 8.19 -26.06
N ASN A 52 -21.86 9.01 -26.60
CA ASN A 52 -20.45 8.97 -26.23
C ASN A 52 -20.20 9.39 -24.79
N GLU A 53 -20.97 10.36 -24.25
CA GLU A 53 -20.90 10.74 -22.84
C GLU A 53 -21.32 9.58 -21.93
N ALA A 54 -22.42 8.89 -22.24
CA ALA A 54 -22.88 7.73 -21.50
C ALA A 54 -21.86 6.58 -21.50
N VAL A 55 -21.18 6.34 -22.61
CA VAL A 55 -20.11 5.35 -22.70
C VAL A 55 -18.91 5.73 -21.83
N ALA A 56 -18.49 6.99 -21.83
CA ALA A 56 -17.39 7.45 -20.97
C ALA A 56 -17.71 7.36 -19.47
N GLU A 57 -18.98 7.58 -19.10
CA GLU A 57 -19.44 7.39 -17.73
C GLU A 57 -19.45 5.92 -17.32
N LEU A 58 -19.86 5.01 -18.24
CA LEU A 58 -19.79 3.58 -18.03
C LEU A 58 -18.34 3.09 -17.80
N ASP A 59 -17.38 3.57 -18.59
CA ASP A 59 -15.97 3.26 -18.41
C ASP A 59 -15.48 3.70 -17.01
N THR A 60 -15.94 4.87 -16.53
CA THR A 60 -15.63 5.36 -15.19
C THR A 60 -16.21 4.46 -14.08
N LEU A 61 -17.43 3.93 -14.27
CA LEU A 61 -18.06 2.99 -13.35
C LEU A 61 -17.32 1.64 -13.34
N GLU A 62 -16.86 1.17 -14.50
CA GLU A 62 -16.08 -0.05 -14.62
C GLU A 62 -14.75 0.06 -13.85
N GLU A 63 -14.03 1.20 -13.96
CA GLU A 63 -12.81 1.45 -13.19
C GLU A 63 -13.08 1.44 -11.68
N LYS A 64 -14.17 2.05 -11.22
CA LYS A 64 -14.55 2.04 -9.80
C LYS A 64 -14.88 0.63 -9.32
N LEU A 65 -15.59 -0.16 -10.13
CA LEU A 65 -15.91 -1.56 -9.83
C LEU A 65 -14.63 -2.39 -9.67
N ALA A 66 -13.69 -2.26 -10.60
CA ALA A 66 -12.42 -2.95 -10.54
C ALA A 66 -11.64 -2.62 -9.26
N GLN A 67 -11.68 -1.38 -8.79
CA GLN A 67 -11.08 -0.98 -7.51
C GLN A 67 -11.77 -1.64 -6.30
N LEU A 68 -13.10 -1.76 -6.31
CA LEU A 68 -13.84 -2.43 -5.25
C LEU A 68 -13.57 -3.95 -5.23
N GLU A 69 -13.56 -4.59 -6.39
CA GLU A 69 -13.20 -5.99 -6.52
C GLU A 69 -11.79 -6.27 -6.01
N PHE A 70 -10.86 -5.38 -6.33
CA PHE A 70 -9.49 -5.48 -5.83
C PHE A 70 -9.42 -5.35 -4.30
N ARG A 71 -10.16 -4.41 -3.70
CA ARG A 71 -10.25 -4.28 -2.23
C ARG A 71 -10.80 -5.54 -1.56
N ARG A 72 -11.72 -6.24 -2.21
CA ARG A 72 -12.27 -7.51 -1.70
C ARG A 72 -11.22 -8.62 -1.59
N MET A 73 -10.10 -8.52 -2.33
CA MET A 73 -8.98 -9.47 -2.22
C MET A 73 -8.21 -9.32 -0.92
N PHE A 74 -8.34 -8.17 -0.22
CA PHE A 74 -7.73 -7.91 1.07
C PHE A 74 -8.61 -8.46 2.19
N SER A 75 -8.51 -9.77 2.45
CA SER A 75 -9.29 -10.48 3.46
C SER A 75 -8.45 -10.94 4.67
N GLY A 76 -7.18 -10.55 4.73
CA GLY A 76 -6.30 -10.85 5.85
C GLY A 76 -6.64 -9.96 7.06
N GLU A 77 -6.43 -10.51 8.26
CA GLU A 77 -6.72 -9.85 9.53
C GLU A 77 -6.09 -8.45 9.65
N TYR A 78 -4.88 -8.29 9.11
CA TYR A 78 -4.12 -7.03 9.17
C TYR A 78 -4.12 -6.27 7.85
N ASP A 79 -4.82 -6.73 6.80
CA ASP A 79 -4.76 -6.09 5.48
C ASP A 79 -5.22 -4.63 5.50
N SER A 80 -6.15 -4.28 6.40
CA SER A 80 -6.66 -2.91 6.58
C SER A 80 -5.74 -1.99 7.39
N ALA A 81 -4.68 -2.54 8.00
CA ALA A 81 -3.78 -1.79 8.88
C ALA A 81 -2.82 -0.88 8.11
N ASP A 82 -2.31 0.11 8.82
CA ASP A 82 -1.11 0.83 8.45
C ASP A 82 0.09 -0.12 8.46
N CYS A 83 1.18 0.24 7.81
CA CYS A 83 2.34 -0.63 7.76
C CYS A 83 3.66 0.10 7.89
N TYR A 84 4.68 -0.69 8.26
CA TYR A 84 6.07 -0.29 8.18
C TYR A 84 6.73 -1.02 7.01
N LEU A 85 7.56 -0.31 6.29
CA LEU A 85 8.38 -0.82 5.20
C LEU A 85 9.85 -0.61 5.52
N ASP A 86 10.56 -1.70 5.73
CA ASP A 86 12.01 -1.71 5.91
C ASP A 86 12.69 -2.04 4.58
N ILE A 87 13.60 -1.20 4.18
CA ILE A 87 14.44 -1.43 3.00
C ILE A 87 15.88 -1.52 3.45
N GLN A 88 16.59 -2.58 3.03
CA GLN A 88 17.99 -2.80 3.35
C GLN A 88 18.78 -3.05 2.09
N ALA A 89 19.92 -2.37 1.95
CA ALA A 89 20.86 -2.63 0.88
C ALA A 89 21.49 -4.03 1.05
N GLY A 90 21.58 -4.77 -0.04
CA GLY A 90 22.32 -6.04 -0.06
C GLY A 90 23.84 -5.84 -0.01
N SER A 91 24.59 -6.94 -0.10
CA SER A 91 26.05 -6.98 0.02
C SER A 91 26.84 -6.32 -1.14
N GLY A 92 26.17 -5.65 -2.07
CA GLY A 92 26.77 -5.07 -3.30
C GLY A 92 27.45 -3.69 -3.13
N GLY A 93 27.73 -3.23 -1.91
CA GLY A 93 28.37 -1.93 -1.66
C GLY A 93 27.55 -0.74 -2.18
N THR A 94 28.23 0.29 -2.74
CA THR A 94 27.62 1.55 -3.19
C THR A 94 26.46 1.33 -4.19
N GLU A 95 26.58 0.38 -5.11
CA GLU A 95 25.54 0.08 -6.10
C GLU A 95 24.24 -0.46 -5.44
N ALA A 96 24.37 -1.31 -4.40
CA ALA A 96 23.22 -1.81 -3.66
C ALA A 96 22.59 -0.73 -2.78
N GLN A 97 23.41 0.16 -2.21
CA GLN A 97 22.95 1.31 -1.43
C GLN A 97 22.18 2.32 -2.29
N ASP A 98 22.64 2.56 -3.52
CA ASP A 98 21.93 3.39 -4.49
C ASP A 98 20.61 2.73 -4.94
N TRP A 99 20.63 1.41 -5.14
CA TRP A 99 19.38 0.67 -5.42
C TRP A 99 18.36 0.76 -4.30
N ALA A 100 18.79 0.64 -3.04
CA ALA A 100 17.91 0.82 -1.89
C ALA A 100 17.28 2.23 -1.85
N SER A 101 18.04 3.27 -2.16
CA SER A 101 17.52 4.64 -2.30
C SER A 101 16.53 4.79 -3.44
N MET A 102 16.75 4.09 -4.56
CA MET A 102 15.79 4.09 -5.68
C MET A 102 14.48 3.40 -5.28
N LEU A 103 14.54 2.26 -4.57
CA LEU A 103 13.36 1.58 -4.03
C LEU A 103 12.59 2.48 -3.06
N MET A 104 13.28 3.10 -2.11
CA MET A 104 12.68 4.06 -1.20
C MET A 104 11.88 5.12 -1.96
N ARG A 105 12.50 5.77 -2.95
CA ARG A 105 11.84 6.80 -3.75
C ARG A 105 10.65 6.25 -4.54
N MET A 106 10.74 5.02 -5.04
CA MET A 106 9.64 4.37 -5.76
C MET A 106 8.43 4.20 -4.84
N TYR A 107 8.62 3.68 -3.64
CA TYR A 107 7.53 3.47 -2.68
C TYR A 107 6.95 4.77 -2.14
N LEU A 108 7.78 5.78 -1.88
CA LEU A 108 7.30 7.11 -1.45
C LEU A 108 6.40 7.75 -2.53
N ARG A 109 6.81 7.71 -3.80
CA ARG A 109 5.99 8.21 -4.91
C ARG A 109 4.72 7.43 -5.13
N TRP A 110 4.78 6.11 -4.97
CA TRP A 110 3.61 5.26 -5.06
C TRP A 110 2.61 5.60 -3.94
N ALA A 111 3.08 5.77 -2.72
CA ALA A 111 2.24 6.15 -1.59
C ALA A 111 1.60 7.53 -1.79
N GLU A 112 2.37 8.52 -2.26
CA GLU A 112 1.86 9.84 -2.60
C GLU A 112 0.77 9.79 -3.68
N ALA A 113 0.98 9.04 -4.76
CA ALA A 113 0.01 8.87 -5.83
C ALA A 113 -1.31 8.21 -5.36
N ARG A 114 -1.26 7.44 -4.28
CA ARG A 114 -2.44 6.83 -3.65
C ARG A 114 -3.05 7.67 -2.53
N GLY A 115 -2.47 8.81 -2.22
CA GLY A 115 -2.92 9.68 -1.13
C GLY A 115 -2.57 9.16 0.27
N PHE A 116 -1.63 8.21 0.38
CA PHE A 116 -1.14 7.72 1.66
C PHE A 116 -0.16 8.72 2.28
N LYS A 117 -0.16 8.81 3.62
CA LYS A 117 0.85 9.58 4.34
C LYS A 117 2.05 8.69 4.60
N THR A 118 3.25 9.28 4.50
CA THR A 118 4.50 8.57 4.75
C THR A 118 5.34 9.31 5.76
N GLU A 119 5.95 8.58 6.69
CA GLU A 119 6.87 9.10 7.69
C GLU A 119 8.14 8.25 7.68
N ILE A 120 9.28 8.88 7.51
CA ILE A 120 10.58 8.18 7.63
C ILE A 120 10.89 8.11 9.12
N ILE A 121 10.92 6.90 9.67
CA ILE A 121 11.19 6.65 11.11
C ILE A 121 12.70 6.62 11.36
N GLU A 122 13.42 5.90 10.51
CA GLU A 122 14.87 5.75 10.61
C GLU A 122 15.48 5.68 9.22
N GLU A 123 16.63 6.34 9.03
CA GLU A 123 17.39 6.27 7.79
C GLU A 123 18.88 6.20 8.11
N SER A 124 19.58 5.25 7.50
CA SER A 124 21.01 5.11 7.58
C SER A 124 21.63 5.37 6.21
N GLU A 125 22.35 6.48 6.10
CA GLU A 125 23.00 6.88 4.85
C GLU A 125 24.10 5.90 4.41
N GLY A 126 24.31 5.81 3.11
CA GLY A 126 25.43 5.12 2.51
C GLY A 126 26.74 5.91 2.68
N GLU A 127 27.87 5.24 2.58
CA GLU A 127 29.18 5.89 2.75
C GLU A 127 29.58 6.81 1.59
N VAL A 128 29.13 6.49 0.38
CA VAL A 128 29.46 7.23 -0.84
C VAL A 128 28.19 7.73 -1.53
N ALA A 129 27.16 6.91 -1.59
CA ALA A 129 25.89 7.23 -2.21
C ALA A 129 24.79 6.25 -1.71
N GLY A 130 23.53 6.69 -1.81
CA GLY A 130 22.38 5.87 -1.44
C GLY A 130 22.21 5.71 0.07
N ILE A 131 21.51 4.66 0.47
CA ILE A 131 21.18 4.33 1.86
C ILE A 131 21.57 2.90 2.20
N LYS A 132 21.98 2.66 3.45
CA LYS A 132 22.20 1.31 3.98
C LYS A 132 20.89 0.66 4.35
N SER A 133 20.04 1.41 5.03
CA SER A 133 18.70 0.99 5.45
C SER A 133 17.78 2.19 5.64
N VAL A 134 16.47 1.94 5.53
CA VAL A 134 15.43 2.90 5.86
C VAL A 134 14.20 2.16 6.37
N THR A 135 13.56 2.72 7.39
CA THR A 135 12.24 2.31 7.88
C THR A 135 11.24 3.42 7.61
N ILE A 136 10.19 3.12 6.87
CA ILE A 136 9.13 4.05 6.48
C ILE A 136 7.81 3.57 7.06
N LYS A 137 7.12 4.43 7.80
CA LYS A 137 5.73 4.21 8.17
C LYS A 137 4.83 4.72 7.04
N ILE A 138 3.88 3.89 6.60
CA ILE A 138 2.91 4.22 5.56
C ILE A 138 1.52 4.10 6.16
N ILE A 139 0.80 5.23 6.17
CA ILE A 139 -0.48 5.41 6.82
C ILE A 139 -1.55 5.59 5.75
N GLY A 140 -2.53 4.70 5.72
CA GLY A 140 -3.64 4.76 4.78
C GLY A 140 -4.44 3.47 4.73
N ASP A 141 -5.63 3.55 4.18
CA ASP A 141 -6.55 2.42 4.10
C ASP A 141 -5.95 1.26 3.29
N TYR A 142 -5.83 0.10 3.94
CA TYR A 142 -5.25 -1.10 3.35
C TYR A 142 -3.77 -0.96 2.95
N ALA A 143 -3.00 -0.08 3.60
CA ALA A 143 -1.60 0.12 3.28
C ALA A 143 -0.79 -1.18 3.37
N TYR A 144 -1.00 -1.96 4.44
CA TYR A 144 -0.39 -3.29 4.59
C TYR A 144 -0.84 -4.27 3.51
N GLY A 145 -2.15 -4.33 3.24
CA GLY A 145 -2.71 -5.23 2.23
C GLY A 145 -2.08 -5.03 0.84
N TRP A 146 -1.85 -3.77 0.47
CA TRP A 146 -1.19 -3.42 -0.78
C TRP A 146 0.28 -3.82 -0.82
N LEU A 147 1.01 -3.62 0.27
CA LEU A 147 2.48 -3.73 0.28
C LEU A 147 2.98 -5.09 0.76
N ARG A 148 2.19 -5.90 1.44
CA ARG A 148 2.63 -7.20 2.00
C ARG A 148 3.28 -8.14 0.98
N THR A 149 2.85 -8.06 -0.27
CA THR A 149 3.37 -8.89 -1.37
C THR A 149 4.71 -8.38 -1.91
N GLU A 150 5.13 -7.17 -1.54
CA GLU A 150 6.43 -6.60 -1.90
C GLU A 150 7.58 -7.13 -1.02
N THR A 151 7.25 -7.85 0.07
CA THR A 151 8.26 -8.46 0.94
C THR A 151 9.12 -9.45 0.16
N GLY A 152 10.42 -9.16 0.07
CA GLY A 152 11.35 -10.01 -0.64
C GLY A 152 12.64 -9.31 -1.07
N VAL A 153 13.37 -9.96 -1.96
CA VAL A 153 14.63 -9.44 -2.51
C VAL A 153 14.41 -8.89 -3.90
N HIS A 154 14.65 -7.60 -4.04
CA HIS A 154 14.51 -6.84 -5.28
C HIS A 154 15.84 -6.77 -6.03
N ARG A 155 15.82 -7.13 -7.31
CA ARG A 155 17.01 -7.18 -8.16
C ARG A 155 17.02 -6.03 -9.16
N LEU A 156 18.13 -5.28 -9.21
CA LEU A 156 18.44 -4.30 -10.24
C LEU A 156 19.52 -4.83 -11.16
N VAL A 157 19.33 -4.70 -12.46
CA VAL A 157 20.34 -4.97 -13.49
C VAL A 157 20.48 -3.75 -14.37
N ARG A 158 21.61 -3.05 -14.27
CA ARG A 158 21.89 -1.84 -15.06
C ARG A 158 23.38 -1.69 -15.36
N LYS A 159 23.74 -0.75 -16.23
CA LYS A 159 25.10 -0.23 -16.29
C LYS A 159 25.35 0.62 -15.05
N SER A 160 26.37 0.29 -14.28
CA SER A 160 26.67 0.98 -13.04
C SER A 160 27.21 2.40 -13.32
N PRO A 161 26.64 3.45 -12.69
CA PRO A 161 27.21 4.81 -12.76
C PRO A 161 28.48 4.94 -11.90
N PHE A 162 28.76 3.98 -11.03
CA PHE A 162 29.94 3.95 -10.14
C PHE A 162 31.11 3.14 -10.72
N ASP A 163 30.90 2.42 -11.83
CA ASP A 163 31.94 1.67 -12.51
C ASP A 163 32.50 2.47 -13.70
N SER A 164 33.74 2.88 -13.63
CA SER A 164 34.42 3.61 -14.70
C SER A 164 34.46 2.85 -16.03
N GLY A 165 34.37 1.51 -15.99
CA GLY A 165 34.29 0.65 -17.17
C GLY A 165 32.90 0.57 -17.80
N GLY A 166 31.87 1.13 -17.18
CA GLY A 166 30.49 1.10 -17.66
C GLY A 166 29.90 -0.30 -17.83
N ARG A 167 30.38 -1.26 -17.05
CA ARG A 167 29.95 -2.66 -17.10
C ARG A 167 28.56 -2.82 -16.51
N ARG A 168 27.87 -3.88 -16.93
CA ARG A 168 26.58 -4.28 -16.41
C ARG A 168 26.76 -4.96 -15.06
N HIS A 169 26.11 -4.42 -14.03
CA HIS A 169 26.10 -4.94 -12.67
C HIS A 169 24.70 -5.41 -12.26
N THR A 170 24.70 -6.38 -11.35
CA THR A 170 23.48 -6.85 -10.68
C THR A 170 23.59 -6.53 -9.20
N SER A 171 22.57 -5.85 -8.66
CA SER A 171 22.50 -5.46 -7.26
C SER A 171 21.20 -5.92 -6.64
N PHE A 172 21.22 -6.17 -5.35
CA PHE A 172 20.08 -6.64 -4.59
C PHE A 172 19.81 -5.69 -3.41
N SER A 173 18.53 -5.53 -3.09
CA SER A 173 18.07 -4.87 -1.88
C SER A 173 16.86 -5.64 -1.38
N SER A 174 16.72 -5.79 -0.07
CA SER A 174 15.54 -6.43 0.53
C SER A 174 14.53 -5.37 0.94
N ALA A 175 13.25 -5.67 0.73
CA ALA A 175 12.13 -4.96 1.30
C ALA A 175 11.39 -5.92 2.25
N PHE A 176 11.01 -5.44 3.42
CA PHE A 176 10.22 -6.18 4.39
C PHE A 176 9.06 -5.32 4.87
N VAL A 177 7.84 -5.84 4.76
CA VAL A 177 6.62 -5.12 5.13
C VAL A 177 5.97 -5.83 6.31
N TYR A 178 5.63 -5.09 7.36
CA TYR A 178 4.90 -5.61 8.50
C TYR A 178 3.80 -4.63 8.93
N PRO A 179 2.67 -5.16 9.44
CA PRO A 179 1.54 -4.31 9.84
C PRO A 179 1.87 -3.53 11.12
N GLU A 180 1.24 -2.38 11.28
CA GLU A 180 1.13 -1.74 12.57
C GLU A 180 0.11 -2.51 13.41
N VAL A 181 0.57 -3.16 14.48
CA VAL A 181 -0.29 -3.87 15.45
C VAL A 181 -0.52 -2.94 16.63
N GLU A 182 -1.76 -2.84 17.09
CA GLU A 182 -2.08 -2.16 18.34
C GLU A 182 -1.47 -2.93 19.52
N ASP A 183 -1.06 -2.22 20.58
CA ASP A 183 -0.35 -2.77 21.77
C ASP A 183 -1.19 -3.74 22.62
N ASP A 184 -2.37 -4.15 22.18
CA ASP A 184 -3.31 -5.02 22.89
C ASP A 184 -2.96 -6.53 22.85
N ILE A 185 -1.81 -6.88 22.27
CA ILE A 185 -1.35 -8.27 22.29
C ILE A 185 -0.65 -8.55 23.62
N ASP A 186 -1.44 -8.96 24.63
CA ASP A 186 -0.90 -9.43 25.90
C ASP A 186 -0.32 -10.85 25.72
N ILE A 187 1.00 -10.91 25.54
CA ILE A 187 1.72 -12.18 25.43
C ILE A 187 2.16 -12.60 26.83
N GLU A 188 1.45 -13.55 27.43
CA GLU A 188 1.84 -14.15 28.69
C GLU A 188 3.09 -15.01 28.52
N ILE A 189 4.26 -14.45 28.85
CA ILE A 189 5.54 -15.18 28.81
C ILE A 189 5.73 -15.92 30.11
N ASN A 190 5.62 -17.25 30.10
CA ASN A 190 5.93 -18.08 31.25
C ASN A 190 7.45 -18.08 31.52
N PRO A 191 7.93 -17.60 32.69
CA PRO A 191 9.37 -17.57 33.00
C PRO A 191 10.06 -18.94 32.94
N ALA A 192 9.30 -20.03 33.08
CA ALA A 192 9.83 -21.39 32.98
C ALA A 192 10.25 -21.78 31.55
N ASP A 193 9.71 -21.11 30.55
CA ASP A 193 10.03 -21.35 29.14
C ASP A 193 11.22 -20.52 28.66
N LEU A 194 11.71 -19.57 29.48
CA LEU A 194 12.85 -18.74 29.17
C LEU A 194 14.17 -19.40 29.56
N ARG A 195 15.06 -19.57 28.59
CA ARG A 195 16.42 -20.04 28.82
C ARG A 195 17.42 -18.93 28.49
N ILE A 196 17.84 -18.18 29.50
CA ILE A 196 18.83 -17.12 29.35
C ILE A 196 20.24 -17.74 29.38
N ARG A 197 21.06 -17.48 28.36
CA ARG A 197 22.47 -17.84 28.33
C ARG A 197 23.27 -16.56 28.09
N SER A 198 24.32 -16.32 28.88
CA SER A 198 25.35 -15.36 28.53
C SER A 198 26.48 -16.12 27.83
N GLU A 199 26.81 -15.73 26.60
CA GLU A 199 28.05 -16.14 25.93
C GLU A 199 29.09 -15.06 26.23
N GLU A 200 30.19 -15.48 26.93
CA GLU A 200 31.41 -14.67 27.09
C GLU A 200 32.31 -14.87 25.87
#